data_067549f68b42a9581250db2f27a50bb7
#
_entry.id   067549f68b42a9581250db2f27a50bb7
#
_cell.length_a   1.000
_cell.length_b   1.000
_cell.length_c   1.000
_cell.angle_alpha   90.00
_cell.angle_beta   90.00
_cell.angle_gamma   90.00
#
_symmetry.space_group_name_H-M   'P 1'
#
loop_
_entity.id
_entity.type
_entity.pdbx_description
1 polymer ?
#
loop_
_entity_poly.entity_id
_entity_poly.type
_entity_poly.pdbx_seq_one_letter_code
_entity_poly.pdbx_strand_id
1 'polypeptide(L)'
;MFGKEFVAGSIAGASGVLAGHPLDTIKTRMQTQTSKGYLSSLHCFRDMCRREGMRSFYRGLSWPMLSKSIEQCLVFGLVEQSKKALPLEGDSLLVASGALAGLVGMGILTPVYVVKVQLQLPRNQVVRGFRGPADVAAFNMSKWGLRGLYAGLAPSFLANPICYGVRFITYEKTQDCVSALLSRGAEGSQATGGGVALASQLIGGGIAGMMTWASAYPLDVVMSRMQAQGAQTKFQDQRRGMVWHVRDMYRKEGVRAFFKGMAPCLLRAFPVNAVIFLVYEQTMNQSWV
;
A
#
# COMPACT_ATOMS: atom_id res chain seq x y z
N MET A 1 8.34 -6.04 -29.51
CA MET A 1 7.60 -4.93 -28.89
C MET A 1 7.35 -5.13 -27.40
N PHE A 2 6.90 -6.27 -26.94
CA PHE A 2 6.64 -6.57 -25.51
C PHE A 2 7.83 -6.39 -24.55
N GLY A 3 9.08 -6.48 -25.03
CA GLY A 3 10.25 -6.36 -24.16
C GLY A 3 10.52 -4.95 -23.64
N LYS A 4 10.34 -3.92 -24.46
CA LYS A 4 10.68 -2.53 -24.13
C LYS A 4 9.71 -1.96 -23.08
N GLU A 5 8.41 -2.19 -23.27
CA GLU A 5 7.37 -1.76 -22.35
C GLU A 5 7.51 -2.45 -20.98
N PHE A 6 7.85 -3.74 -20.98
CA PHE A 6 8.09 -4.49 -19.74
C PHE A 6 9.30 -3.96 -18.98
N VAL A 7 10.41 -3.69 -19.66
CA VAL A 7 11.61 -3.10 -19.04
C VAL A 7 11.33 -1.70 -18.52
N ALA A 8 10.69 -0.85 -19.33
CA ALA A 8 10.32 0.50 -18.93
C ALA A 8 9.38 0.50 -17.70
N GLY A 9 8.37 -0.36 -17.70
CA GLY A 9 7.47 -0.53 -16.56
C GLY A 9 8.17 -1.02 -15.29
N SER A 10 9.12 -1.95 -15.44
CA SER A 10 9.89 -2.49 -14.31
C SER A 10 10.80 -1.43 -13.69
N ILE A 11 11.52 -0.66 -14.50
CA ILE A 11 12.40 0.42 -14.04
C ILE A 11 11.57 1.54 -13.39
N ALA A 12 10.48 1.95 -14.04
CA ALA A 12 9.58 2.97 -13.51
C ALA A 12 8.95 2.53 -12.17
N GLY A 13 8.50 1.27 -12.07
CA GLY A 13 7.97 0.70 -10.84
C GLY A 13 8.98 0.68 -9.69
N ALA A 14 10.21 0.25 -9.96
CA ALA A 14 11.30 0.25 -8.98
C ALA A 14 11.64 1.68 -8.52
N SER A 15 11.70 2.64 -9.46
CA SER A 15 11.93 4.06 -9.16
C SER A 15 10.80 4.66 -8.30
N GLY A 16 9.55 4.29 -8.57
CA GLY A 16 8.40 4.68 -7.75
C GLY A 16 8.48 4.13 -6.32
N VAL A 17 8.90 2.87 -6.15
CA VAL A 17 9.14 2.30 -4.80
C VAL A 17 10.23 3.07 -4.07
N LEU A 18 11.34 3.40 -4.76
CA LEU A 18 12.44 4.16 -4.17
C LEU A 18 12.00 5.56 -3.71
N ALA A 19 11.26 6.27 -4.56
CA ALA A 19 10.73 7.61 -4.25
C ALA A 19 9.70 7.59 -3.11
N GLY A 20 8.86 6.56 -3.04
CA GLY A 20 7.81 6.43 -2.03
C GLY A 20 8.27 5.88 -0.69
N HIS A 21 9.41 5.19 -0.65
CA HIS A 21 9.86 4.44 0.53
C HIS A 21 10.04 5.27 1.81
N PRO A 22 10.58 6.51 1.77
CA PRO A 22 10.64 7.38 2.95
C PRO A 22 9.29 7.61 3.60
N LEU A 23 8.26 7.89 2.79
CA LEU A 23 6.89 8.11 3.29
C LEU A 23 6.24 6.81 3.78
N ASP A 24 6.54 5.67 3.15
CA ASP A 24 6.11 4.35 3.63
C ASP A 24 6.72 4.03 5.00
N THR A 25 7.98 4.35 5.22
CA THR A 25 8.65 4.14 6.51
C THR A 25 8.03 5.01 7.61
N ILE A 26 7.76 6.29 7.31
CA ILE A 26 7.06 7.19 8.25
C ILE A 26 5.66 6.65 8.55
N LYS A 27 4.88 6.27 7.52
CA LYS A 27 3.56 5.66 7.67
C LYS A 27 3.60 4.46 8.62
N THR A 28 4.46 3.50 8.33
CA THR A 28 4.56 2.27 9.13
C THR A 28 4.92 2.56 10.58
N ARG A 29 5.87 3.47 10.82
CA ARG A 29 6.25 3.86 12.18
C ARG A 29 5.12 4.55 12.94
N MET A 30 4.37 5.42 12.29
CA MET A 30 3.21 6.08 12.90
C MET A 30 2.09 5.10 13.24
N GLN A 31 1.83 4.12 12.36
CA GLN A 31 0.78 3.11 12.57
C GLN A 31 1.13 2.12 13.68
N THR A 32 2.39 1.69 13.75
CA THR A 32 2.83 0.62 14.67
C THR A 32 3.17 1.09 16.08
N GLN A 33 3.30 2.40 16.29
CA GLN A 33 3.57 2.96 17.61
C GLN A 33 2.33 3.03 18.49
N THR A 34 2.56 2.80 19.80
CA THR A 34 1.53 2.87 20.85
C THR A 34 1.73 4.09 21.73
N SER A 35 0.67 4.58 22.32
CA SER A 35 0.35 5.66 23.28
C SER A 35 1.34 6.83 23.55
N LYS A 36 2.63 6.72 23.39
CA LYS A 36 3.62 7.82 23.49
C LYS A 36 4.33 8.05 22.15
N GLY A 37 3.65 7.76 21.04
CA GLY A 37 4.20 7.87 19.70
C GLY A 37 4.25 9.29 19.14
N TYR A 38 4.59 9.37 17.87
CA TYR A 38 4.68 10.63 17.14
C TYR A 38 3.33 11.35 17.09
N LEU A 39 3.35 12.66 17.38
CA LEU A 39 2.16 13.51 17.34
C LEU A 39 1.75 13.83 15.90
N SER A 40 2.73 13.89 14.98
CA SER A 40 2.51 14.19 13.56
C SER A 40 3.55 13.50 12.69
N SER A 41 3.29 13.44 11.38
CA SER A 41 4.24 12.92 10.39
C SER A 41 5.54 13.72 10.36
N LEU A 42 5.45 15.04 10.52
CA LEU A 42 6.62 15.91 10.58
C LEU A 42 7.45 15.68 11.85
N HIS A 43 6.79 15.43 12.99
CA HIS A 43 7.49 15.05 14.22
C HIS A 43 8.22 13.72 14.04
N CYS A 44 7.58 12.71 13.44
CA CYS A 44 8.22 11.44 13.10
C CYS A 44 9.43 11.63 12.19
N PHE A 45 9.28 12.42 11.13
CA PHE A 45 10.37 12.74 10.20
C PHE A 45 11.57 13.38 10.91
N ARG A 46 11.33 14.45 11.70
CA ARG A 46 12.41 15.15 12.45
C ARG A 46 13.10 14.25 13.47
N ASP A 47 12.35 13.44 14.19
CA ASP A 47 12.91 12.50 15.18
C ASP A 47 13.78 11.43 14.48
N MET A 48 13.33 10.89 13.36
CA MET A 48 14.12 9.95 12.55
C MET A 48 15.42 10.59 12.05
N CYS A 49 15.37 11.81 11.50
CA CYS A 49 16.56 12.52 11.03
C CYS A 49 17.56 12.72 12.17
N ARG A 50 17.08 13.14 13.35
CA ARG A 50 17.95 13.46 14.50
C ARG A 50 18.55 12.25 15.17
N ARG A 51 17.78 11.16 15.33
CA ARG A 51 18.20 9.99 16.13
C ARG A 51 18.80 8.86 15.30
N GLU A 52 18.30 8.66 14.09
CA GLU A 52 18.70 7.51 13.27
C GLU A 52 19.41 7.92 11.96
N GLY A 53 19.29 9.19 11.55
CA GLY A 53 19.85 9.73 10.31
C GLY A 53 19.03 9.38 9.06
N MET A 54 19.41 9.98 7.91
CA MET A 54 18.68 9.86 6.64
C MET A 54 18.60 8.41 6.11
N ARG A 55 19.60 7.59 6.37
CA ARG A 55 19.62 6.17 5.95
C ARG A 55 18.48 5.34 6.55
N SER A 56 17.92 5.78 7.68
CA SER A 56 16.82 5.07 8.35
C SER A 56 15.51 5.06 7.53
N PHE A 57 15.31 6.06 6.66
CA PHE A 57 14.16 6.12 5.77
C PHE A 57 14.14 5.00 4.73
N TYR A 58 15.31 4.51 4.34
CA TYR A 58 15.48 3.44 3.34
C TYR A 58 15.71 2.07 3.96
N ARG A 59 15.51 1.95 5.26
CA ARG A 59 15.67 0.67 5.96
C ARG A 59 14.65 -0.35 5.49
N GLY A 60 15.15 -1.51 5.04
CA GLY A 60 14.34 -2.60 4.51
C GLY A 60 13.84 -2.38 3.07
N LEU A 61 14.40 -1.41 2.31
CA LEU A 61 14.00 -1.09 0.94
C LEU A 61 14.10 -2.29 -0.02
N SER A 62 15.12 -3.12 0.11
CA SER A 62 15.34 -4.27 -0.78
C SER A 62 14.15 -5.22 -0.84
N TRP A 63 13.49 -5.42 0.28
CA TRP A 63 12.33 -6.30 0.36
C TRP A 63 11.09 -5.76 -0.36
N PRO A 64 10.63 -4.50 -0.15
CA PRO A 64 9.56 -3.90 -0.94
C PRO A 64 9.82 -3.85 -2.45
N MET A 65 11.06 -3.62 -2.87
CA MET A 65 11.40 -3.63 -4.30
C MET A 65 11.17 -5.02 -4.91
N LEU A 66 11.69 -6.06 -4.29
CA LEU A 66 11.50 -7.43 -4.76
C LEU A 66 10.03 -7.88 -4.65
N SER A 67 9.40 -7.63 -3.50
CA SER A 67 8.04 -8.09 -3.24
C SER A 67 6.99 -7.39 -4.10
N LYS A 68 7.24 -6.15 -4.54
CA LYS A 68 6.29 -5.42 -5.38
C LYS A 68 6.12 -6.05 -6.76
N SER A 69 7.20 -6.52 -7.36
CA SER A 69 7.15 -7.24 -8.63
C SER A 69 6.37 -8.55 -8.50
N ILE A 70 6.63 -9.32 -7.44
CA ILE A 70 5.91 -10.58 -7.15
C ILE A 70 4.42 -10.29 -6.92
N GLU A 71 4.10 -9.26 -6.13
CA GLU A 71 2.72 -8.83 -5.86
C GLU A 71 1.96 -8.51 -7.14
N GLN A 72 2.56 -7.72 -8.04
CA GLN A 72 1.91 -7.35 -9.30
C GLN A 72 1.66 -8.56 -10.19
N CYS A 73 2.64 -9.42 -10.37
CA CYS A 73 2.48 -10.66 -11.14
C CYS A 73 1.35 -11.54 -10.58
N LEU A 74 1.30 -11.71 -9.25
CA LEU A 74 0.27 -12.53 -8.60
C LEU A 74 -1.12 -11.89 -8.76
N VAL A 75 -1.26 -10.58 -8.51
CA VAL A 75 -2.55 -9.90 -8.60
C VAL A 75 -3.10 -9.95 -10.02
N PHE A 76 -2.28 -9.62 -11.04
CA PHE A 76 -2.73 -9.68 -12.43
C PHE A 76 -3.09 -11.11 -12.85
N GLY A 77 -2.26 -12.10 -12.52
CA GLY A 77 -2.54 -13.50 -12.81
C GLY A 77 -3.82 -14.00 -12.16
N LEU A 78 -4.04 -13.64 -10.89
CA LEU A 78 -5.25 -14.03 -10.15
C LEU A 78 -6.50 -13.33 -10.69
N VAL A 79 -6.44 -12.06 -11.07
CA VAL A 79 -7.56 -11.33 -11.67
C VAL A 79 -7.95 -12.01 -13.01
N GLU A 80 -6.97 -12.31 -13.85
CA GLU A 80 -7.22 -12.93 -15.15
C GLU A 80 -7.83 -14.34 -15.02
N GLN A 81 -7.32 -15.14 -14.08
CA GLN A 81 -7.90 -16.46 -13.80
C GLN A 81 -9.30 -16.35 -13.19
N SER A 82 -9.52 -15.38 -12.30
CA SER A 82 -10.83 -15.17 -11.69
C SER A 82 -11.88 -14.73 -12.70
N LYS A 83 -11.51 -13.91 -13.71
CA LYS A 83 -12.40 -13.55 -14.82
C LYS A 83 -12.84 -14.76 -15.64
N LYS A 84 -11.94 -15.74 -15.84
CA LYS A 84 -12.27 -16.97 -16.56
C LYS A 84 -13.13 -17.95 -15.76
N ALA A 85 -13.01 -17.92 -14.43
CA ALA A 85 -13.69 -18.84 -13.53
C ALA A 85 -15.11 -18.37 -13.14
N LEU A 86 -15.40 -17.09 -13.21
CA LEU A 86 -16.68 -16.54 -12.78
C LEU A 86 -17.67 -16.45 -13.97
N PRO A 87 -18.87 -17.00 -13.84
CA PRO A 87 -19.94 -16.93 -14.86
C PRO A 87 -20.69 -15.59 -14.78
N LEU A 88 -19.97 -14.48 -14.83
CA LEU A 88 -20.46 -13.10 -14.72
C LEU A 88 -19.98 -12.30 -15.93
N GLU A 89 -20.68 -11.23 -16.27
CA GLU A 89 -20.32 -10.34 -17.38
C GLU A 89 -20.28 -8.87 -16.91
N GLY A 90 -19.60 -8.02 -17.69
CA GLY A 90 -19.53 -6.59 -17.47
C GLY A 90 -18.85 -6.23 -16.15
N ASP A 91 -19.38 -5.20 -15.49
CA ASP A 91 -18.80 -4.58 -14.28
C ASP A 91 -18.85 -5.53 -13.07
N SER A 92 -19.89 -6.35 -12.95
CA SER A 92 -20.02 -7.36 -11.90
C SER A 92 -18.88 -8.38 -11.96
N LEU A 93 -18.47 -8.82 -13.15
CA LEU A 93 -17.32 -9.69 -13.33
C LEU A 93 -16.02 -9.01 -12.87
N LEU A 94 -15.83 -7.74 -13.21
CA LEU A 94 -14.63 -6.99 -12.84
C LEU A 94 -14.51 -6.83 -11.32
N VAL A 95 -15.60 -6.46 -10.65
CA VAL A 95 -15.64 -6.31 -9.18
C VAL A 95 -15.43 -7.64 -8.48
N ALA A 96 -16.14 -8.68 -8.90
CA ALA A 96 -16.04 -10.00 -8.28
C ALA A 96 -14.67 -10.65 -8.50
N SER A 97 -14.12 -10.55 -9.72
CA SER A 97 -12.76 -11.06 -10.01
C SER A 97 -11.68 -10.33 -9.24
N GLY A 98 -11.78 -9.00 -9.12
CA GLY A 98 -10.88 -8.19 -8.32
C GLY A 98 -10.96 -8.54 -6.82
N ALA A 99 -12.17 -8.70 -6.29
CA ALA A 99 -12.38 -9.08 -4.88
C ALA A 99 -11.82 -10.48 -4.59
N LEU A 100 -12.10 -11.46 -5.46
CA LEU A 100 -11.61 -12.85 -5.31
C LEU A 100 -10.08 -12.90 -5.42
N ALA A 101 -9.51 -12.25 -6.44
CA ALA A 101 -8.06 -12.14 -6.59
C ALA A 101 -7.40 -11.46 -5.40
N GLY A 102 -8.04 -10.41 -4.85
CA GLY A 102 -7.59 -9.74 -3.63
C GLY A 102 -7.60 -10.65 -2.41
N LEU A 103 -8.65 -11.44 -2.20
CA LEU A 103 -8.73 -12.39 -1.08
C LEU A 103 -7.66 -13.48 -1.17
N VAL A 104 -7.54 -14.14 -2.33
CA VAL A 104 -6.51 -15.17 -2.56
C VAL A 104 -5.12 -14.56 -2.50
N GLY A 105 -4.92 -13.40 -3.13
CA GLY A 105 -3.66 -12.67 -3.12
C GLY A 105 -3.21 -12.31 -1.71
N MET A 106 -4.13 -11.88 -0.83
CA MET A 106 -3.78 -11.59 0.57
C MET A 106 -3.35 -12.84 1.34
N GLY A 107 -3.93 -14.00 1.05
CA GLY A 107 -3.46 -15.26 1.61
C GLY A 107 -1.99 -15.53 1.28
N ILE A 108 -1.56 -15.25 0.05
CA ILE A 108 -0.18 -15.46 -0.41
C ILE A 108 0.74 -14.33 0.06
N LEU A 109 0.27 -13.07 0.03
CA LEU A 109 1.10 -11.90 0.27
C LEU A 109 1.23 -11.49 1.74
N THR A 110 0.35 -11.98 2.63
CA THR A 110 0.42 -11.62 4.05
C THR A 110 1.79 -11.88 4.70
N PRO A 111 2.46 -13.03 4.48
CA PRO A 111 3.81 -13.26 4.99
C PRO A 111 4.82 -12.20 4.52
N VAL A 112 4.69 -11.76 3.27
CA VAL A 112 5.54 -10.73 2.66
C VAL A 112 5.35 -9.39 3.36
N TYR A 113 4.11 -9.01 3.62
CA TYR A 113 3.78 -7.77 4.33
C TYR A 113 4.21 -7.79 5.80
N VAL A 114 4.06 -8.92 6.49
CA VAL A 114 4.57 -9.07 7.87
C VAL A 114 6.07 -8.80 7.92
N VAL A 115 6.84 -9.42 7.02
CA VAL A 115 8.29 -9.20 6.94
C VAL A 115 8.61 -7.74 6.63
N LYS A 116 7.90 -7.11 5.68
CA LYS A 116 8.06 -5.69 5.34
C LYS A 116 7.88 -4.80 6.56
N VAL A 117 6.74 -4.93 7.24
CA VAL A 117 6.41 -4.08 8.40
C VAL A 117 7.44 -4.25 9.51
N GLN A 118 7.84 -5.47 9.82
CA GLN A 118 8.80 -5.74 10.89
C GLN A 118 10.20 -5.21 10.59
N LEU A 119 10.65 -5.18 9.33
CA LEU A 119 11.91 -4.57 8.93
C LEU A 119 11.93 -3.04 9.06
N GLN A 120 10.76 -2.40 8.93
CA GLN A 120 10.60 -0.95 9.02
C GLN A 120 10.45 -0.43 10.46
N LEU A 121 10.28 -1.32 11.44
CA LEU A 121 10.14 -0.92 12.85
C LEU A 121 11.38 -0.20 13.38
N PRO A 122 11.21 0.75 14.33
CA PRO A 122 12.32 1.37 15.05
C PRO A 122 13.14 0.34 15.83
N ARG A 123 14.47 0.51 15.84
CA ARG A 123 15.38 -0.44 16.53
C ARG A 123 15.11 -0.59 18.02
N ASN A 124 14.65 0.47 18.68
CA ASN A 124 14.35 0.47 20.11
C ASN A 124 13.03 -0.23 20.48
N GLN A 125 12.24 -0.65 19.50
CA GLN A 125 10.96 -1.33 19.72
C GLN A 125 11.00 -2.82 19.35
N VAL A 126 12.07 -3.26 18.70
CA VAL A 126 12.22 -4.66 18.29
C VAL A 126 12.99 -5.48 19.32
N VAL A 127 12.59 -6.75 19.46
CA VAL A 127 13.23 -7.70 20.39
C VAL A 127 14.71 -7.88 20.09
N ARG A 128 15.07 -7.88 18.80
CA ARG A 128 16.45 -7.93 18.31
C ARG A 128 16.60 -7.22 16.96
N GLY A 129 17.82 -6.83 16.61
CA GLY A 129 18.11 -6.31 15.27
C GLY A 129 18.06 -7.42 14.22
N PHE A 130 17.19 -7.28 13.23
CA PHE A 130 17.11 -8.22 12.11
C PHE A 130 18.16 -7.89 11.04
N ARG A 131 18.79 -8.93 10.50
CA ARG A 131 19.80 -8.81 9.41
C ARG A 131 19.16 -8.71 8.03
N GLY A 132 17.95 -9.25 7.86
CA GLY A 132 17.25 -9.21 6.59
C GLY A 132 15.90 -9.94 6.61
N PRO A 133 15.23 -10.06 5.45
CA PRO A 133 13.90 -10.66 5.36
C PRO A 133 13.83 -12.12 5.83
N ALA A 134 14.83 -12.92 5.46
CA ALA A 134 14.92 -14.33 5.86
C ALA A 134 15.04 -14.50 7.39
N ASP A 135 15.81 -13.61 8.04
CA ASP A 135 15.96 -13.62 9.51
C ASP A 135 14.64 -13.27 10.22
N VAL A 136 13.87 -12.32 9.68
CA VAL A 136 12.53 -12.00 10.18
C VAL A 136 11.58 -13.18 10.02
N ALA A 137 11.59 -13.82 8.85
CA ALA A 137 10.74 -14.98 8.57
C ALA A 137 11.07 -16.16 9.50
N ALA A 138 12.36 -16.50 9.64
CA ALA A 138 12.85 -17.55 10.53
C ALA A 138 12.49 -17.26 11.99
N PHE A 139 12.66 -16.02 12.45
CA PHE A 139 12.27 -15.60 13.80
C PHE A 139 10.77 -15.78 14.06
N ASN A 140 9.92 -15.33 13.13
CA ASN A 140 8.47 -15.51 13.29
C ASN A 140 8.09 -17.00 13.27
N MET A 141 8.71 -17.78 12.37
CA MET A 141 8.44 -19.21 12.26
C MET A 141 8.85 -19.95 13.53
N SER A 142 10.05 -19.70 14.07
CA SER A 142 10.55 -20.34 15.28
C SER A 142 9.76 -19.98 16.54
N LYS A 143 9.30 -18.73 16.64
CA LYS A 143 8.62 -18.22 17.85
C LYS A 143 7.10 -18.41 17.81
N TRP A 144 6.48 -18.23 16.67
CA TRP A 144 5.02 -18.17 16.51
C TRP A 144 4.46 -19.17 15.50
N GLY A 145 5.33 -19.94 14.82
CA GLY A 145 4.95 -20.81 13.71
C GLY A 145 4.34 -20.05 12.54
N LEU A 146 3.57 -20.72 11.70
CA LEU A 146 2.85 -20.13 10.57
C LEU A 146 1.95 -18.96 10.98
N ARG A 147 1.30 -19.05 12.15
CA ARG A 147 0.45 -17.98 12.67
C ARG A 147 1.20 -16.65 12.83
N GLY A 148 2.53 -16.67 13.00
CA GLY A 148 3.39 -15.48 13.04
C GLY A 148 3.42 -14.75 11.73
N LEU A 149 3.58 -15.47 10.62
CA LEU A 149 3.66 -14.94 9.28
C LEU A 149 2.30 -14.49 8.72
N TYR A 150 1.21 -15.03 9.26
CA TYR A 150 -0.15 -14.66 8.87
C TYR A 150 -0.82 -13.64 9.81
N ALA A 151 -0.01 -12.89 10.58
CA ALA A 151 -0.50 -11.81 11.41
C ALA A 151 -1.13 -10.70 10.54
N GLY A 152 -2.36 -10.30 10.87
CA GLY A 152 -3.07 -9.25 10.14
C GLY A 152 -3.87 -9.73 8.92
N LEU A 153 -3.96 -11.05 8.68
CA LEU A 153 -4.78 -11.60 7.59
C LEU A 153 -6.27 -11.26 7.74
N ALA A 154 -6.82 -11.36 8.95
CA ALA A 154 -8.24 -11.07 9.20
C ALA A 154 -8.64 -9.62 8.84
N PRO A 155 -7.96 -8.56 9.32
CA PRO A 155 -8.28 -7.20 8.89
C PRO A 155 -8.03 -6.99 7.39
N SER A 156 -7.10 -7.70 6.74
CA SER A 156 -6.88 -7.63 5.30
C SER A 156 -8.09 -8.16 4.52
N PHE A 157 -8.67 -9.27 4.95
CA PHE A 157 -9.87 -9.84 4.33
C PHE A 157 -11.09 -8.93 4.47
N LEU A 158 -11.21 -8.20 5.57
CA LEU A 158 -12.29 -7.22 5.74
C LEU A 158 -12.06 -5.94 4.93
N ALA A 159 -10.79 -5.51 4.80
CA ALA A 159 -10.45 -4.29 4.06
C ALA A 159 -10.64 -4.43 2.55
N ASN A 160 -10.32 -5.61 1.98
CA ASN A 160 -10.33 -5.81 0.53
C ASN A 160 -11.67 -5.54 -0.15
N PRO A 161 -12.81 -6.12 0.27
CA PRO A 161 -14.11 -5.83 -0.35
C PRO A 161 -14.48 -4.35 -0.26
N ILE A 162 -14.14 -3.68 0.86
CA ILE A 162 -14.36 -2.24 1.05
C ILE A 162 -13.52 -1.45 0.04
N CYS A 163 -12.23 -1.80 -0.12
CA CYS A 163 -11.34 -1.15 -1.07
C CYS A 163 -11.85 -1.26 -2.51
N TYR A 164 -12.23 -2.47 -2.94
CA TYR A 164 -12.72 -2.67 -4.31
C TYR A 164 -14.06 -1.98 -4.55
N GLY A 165 -15.01 -2.07 -3.61
CA GLY A 165 -16.30 -1.42 -3.71
C GLY A 165 -16.18 0.11 -3.79
N VAL A 166 -15.44 0.73 -2.87
CA VAL A 166 -15.23 2.17 -2.86
C VAL A 166 -14.47 2.64 -4.10
N ARG A 167 -13.43 1.90 -4.51
CA ARG A 167 -12.64 2.24 -5.69
C ARG A 167 -13.50 2.28 -6.95
N PHE A 168 -14.34 1.27 -7.14
CA PHE A 168 -15.20 1.16 -8.31
C PHE A 168 -16.22 2.30 -8.37
N ILE A 169 -17.01 2.47 -7.30
CA ILE A 169 -18.03 3.51 -7.22
C ILE A 169 -17.43 4.91 -7.36
N THR A 170 -16.29 5.17 -6.71
CA THR A 170 -15.67 6.50 -6.76
C THR A 170 -15.07 6.76 -8.12
N TYR A 171 -14.43 5.77 -8.75
CA TYR A 171 -13.83 5.91 -10.08
C TYR A 171 -14.90 6.28 -11.11
N GLU A 172 -15.98 5.51 -11.18
CA GLU A 172 -17.08 5.72 -12.12
C GLU A 172 -17.69 7.12 -11.94
N LYS A 173 -18.14 7.45 -10.72
CA LYS A 173 -18.75 8.78 -10.46
C LYS A 173 -17.81 9.95 -10.69
N THR A 174 -16.52 9.78 -10.37
CA THR A 174 -15.55 10.88 -10.57
C THR A 174 -15.25 11.04 -12.05
N GLN A 175 -15.13 9.96 -12.81
CA GLN A 175 -14.91 9.99 -14.23
C GLN A 175 -16.06 10.71 -14.96
N ASP A 176 -17.30 10.37 -14.61
CA ASP A 176 -18.50 11.02 -15.17
C ASP A 176 -18.53 12.51 -14.84
N CYS A 177 -18.29 12.88 -13.61
CA CYS A 177 -18.28 14.27 -13.15
C CYS A 177 -17.18 15.09 -13.84
N VAL A 178 -15.96 14.56 -13.92
CA VAL A 178 -14.82 15.26 -14.53
C VAL A 178 -15.00 15.37 -16.04
N SER A 179 -15.49 14.33 -16.71
CA SER A 179 -15.78 14.38 -18.16
C SER A 179 -16.87 15.42 -18.48
N ALA A 180 -17.93 15.50 -17.67
CA ALA A 180 -18.98 16.49 -17.80
C ALA A 180 -18.48 17.94 -17.56
N LEU A 181 -17.57 18.14 -16.60
CA LEU A 181 -16.96 19.46 -16.34
C LEU A 181 -16.03 19.89 -17.47
N LEU A 182 -15.19 18.98 -17.96
CA LEU A 182 -14.24 19.26 -19.04
C LEU A 182 -14.94 19.47 -20.38
N SER A 183 -16.02 18.73 -20.65
CA SER A 183 -16.82 18.94 -21.88
C SER A 183 -17.52 20.31 -21.90
N ARG A 184 -18.03 20.78 -20.76
CA ARG A 184 -18.60 22.14 -20.63
C ARG A 184 -17.57 23.25 -20.81
N GLY A 185 -16.31 23.03 -20.38
CA GLY A 185 -15.20 23.98 -20.53
C GLY A 185 -14.60 23.98 -21.93
N ALA A 186 -14.83 22.93 -22.72
CA ALA A 186 -14.27 22.78 -24.07
C ALA A 186 -15.15 23.34 -25.20
N GLU A 187 -16.35 23.87 -24.94
CA GLU A 187 -17.22 24.49 -25.93
C GLU A 187 -16.58 25.73 -26.64
N GLY A 188 -15.39 26.16 -26.19
CA GLY A 188 -14.61 27.24 -26.79
C GLY A 188 -13.20 26.90 -27.26
N SER A 189 -12.76 25.64 -27.14
CA SER A 189 -11.39 25.27 -27.49
C SER A 189 -11.35 23.91 -28.20
N GLN A 190 -10.67 23.85 -29.36
CA GLN A 190 -10.41 22.59 -30.10
C GLN A 190 -9.47 21.61 -29.33
N ALA A 191 -9.75 21.36 -28.07
CA ALA A 191 -9.05 20.30 -27.34
C ALA A 191 -9.55 18.96 -27.89
N THR A 192 -8.70 18.26 -28.62
CA THR A 192 -8.93 16.92 -29.14
C THR A 192 -9.50 16.03 -28.04
N GLY A 193 -10.63 15.36 -28.29
CA GLY A 193 -11.37 14.54 -27.33
C GLY A 193 -10.52 13.52 -26.53
N GLY A 194 -9.34 13.15 -27.05
CA GLY A 194 -8.37 12.30 -26.36
C GLY A 194 -7.73 12.95 -25.11
N GLY A 195 -7.47 14.25 -25.11
CA GLY A 195 -6.88 14.95 -23.96
C GLY A 195 -7.85 15.05 -22.77
N VAL A 196 -9.13 15.31 -23.05
CA VAL A 196 -10.19 15.35 -22.02
C VAL A 196 -10.39 13.96 -21.39
N ALA A 197 -10.43 12.92 -22.22
CA ALA A 197 -10.56 11.54 -21.74
C ALA A 197 -9.37 11.14 -20.84
N LEU A 198 -8.14 11.44 -21.24
CA LEU A 198 -6.95 11.15 -20.44
C LEU A 198 -6.95 11.92 -19.10
N ALA A 199 -7.26 13.20 -19.11
CA ALA A 199 -7.33 14.01 -17.91
C ALA A 199 -8.41 13.50 -16.94
N SER A 200 -9.59 13.13 -17.44
CA SER A 200 -10.66 12.56 -16.61
C SER A 200 -10.26 11.22 -15.98
N GLN A 201 -9.57 10.35 -16.72
CA GLN A 201 -9.06 9.08 -16.19
C GLN A 201 -7.99 9.29 -15.12
N LEU A 202 -7.06 10.22 -15.30
CA LEU A 202 -6.00 10.52 -14.34
C LEU A 202 -6.57 11.12 -13.04
N ILE A 203 -7.47 12.10 -13.15
CA ILE A 203 -8.10 12.74 -11.99
C ILE A 203 -9.03 11.74 -11.28
N GLY A 204 -9.87 11.02 -12.05
CA GLY A 204 -10.78 10.01 -11.51
C GLY A 204 -10.04 8.88 -10.81
N GLY A 205 -8.98 8.37 -11.41
CA GLY A 205 -8.13 7.35 -10.81
C GLY A 205 -7.41 7.84 -9.53
N GLY A 206 -6.96 9.09 -9.52
CA GLY A 206 -6.34 9.71 -8.35
C GLY A 206 -7.30 9.84 -7.17
N ILE A 207 -8.48 10.40 -7.42
CA ILE A 207 -9.53 10.58 -6.38
C ILE A 207 -10.04 9.21 -5.90
N ALA A 208 -10.31 8.28 -6.81
CA ALA A 208 -10.73 6.93 -6.45
C ALA A 208 -9.68 6.22 -5.59
N GLY A 209 -8.40 6.37 -5.93
CA GLY A 209 -7.30 5.84 -5.13
C GLY A 209 -7.24 6.43 -3.72
N MET A 210 -7.38 7.74 -3.57
CA MET A 210 -7.40 8.40 -2.25
C MET A 210 -8.59 7.97 -1.41
N MET A 211 -9.80 7.91 -1.99
CA MET A 211 -11.02 7.48 -1.29
C MET A 211 -10.95 6.01 -0.87
N THR A 212 -10.39 5.15 -1.74
CA THR A 212 -10.13 3.73 -1.42
C THR A 212 -9.26 3.60 -0.17
N TRP A 213 -8.13 4.32 -0.13
CA TRP A 213 -7.24 4.30 1.02
C TRP A 213 -7.89 4.89 2.27
N ALA A 214 -8.60 6.01 2.15
CA ALA A 214 -9.25 6.65 3.28
C ALA A 214 -10.32 5.76 3.93
N SER A 215 -11.13 5.04 3.13
CA SER A 215 -12.21 4.18 3.62
C SER A 215 -11.70 2.94 4.37
N ALA A 216 -10.64 2.31 3.88
CA ALA A 216 -10.06 1.11 4.49
C ALA A 216 -8.96 1.43 5.52
N TYR A 217 -8.61 2.71 5.69
CA TYR A 217 -7.49 3.13 6.52
C TYR A 217 -7.55 2.65 7.98
N PRO A 218 -8.71 2.67 8.66
CA PRO A 218 -8.85 2.12 10.00
C PRO A 218 -8.40 0.65 10.11
N LEU A 219 -8.79 -0.17 9.13
CA LEU A 219 -8.39 -1.58 9.08
C LEU A 219 -6.90 -1.74 8.74
N ASP A 220 -6.36 -0.88 7.89
CA ASP A 220 -4.93 -0.85 7.54
C ASP A 220 -4.06 -0.56 8.78
N VAL A 221 -4.47 0.35 9.66
CA VAL A 221 -3.76 0.61 10.91
C VAL A 221 -3.80 -0.59 11.86
N VAL A 222 -4.97 -1.23 12.01
CA VAL A 222 -5.10 -2.44 12.83
C VAL A 222 -4.22 -3.57 12.26
N MET A 223 -4.25 -3.77 10.95
CA MET A 223 -3.42 -4.74 10.23
C MET A 223 -1.93 -4.50 10.50
N SER A 224 -1.44 -3.28 10.31
CA SER A 224 -0.05 -2.91 10.54
C SER A 224 0.40 -3.17 11.98
N ARG A 225 -0.44 -2.87 12.97
CA ARG A 225 -0.15 -3.19 14.39
C ARG A 225 -0.10 -4.69 14.66
N MET A 226 -0.99 -5.47 14.05
CA MET A 226 -0.97 -6.93 14.15
C MET A 226 0.27 -7.52 13.49
N GLN A 227 0.68 -7.00 12.34
CA GLN A 227 1.88 -7.43 11.63
C GLN A 227 3.17 -7.09 12.41
N ALA A 228 3.20 -5.94 13.06
CA ALA A 228 4.34 -5.48 13.85
C ALA A 228 4.55 -6.28 15.14
N GLN A 229 3.49 -6.79 15.77
CA GLN A 229 3.53 -7.35 17.12
C GLN A 229 4.55 -8.50 17.28
N GLY A 230 4.75 -9.32 16.24
CA GLY A 230 5.66 -10.47 16.29
C GLY A 230 7.10 -10.09 16.62
N ALA A 231 7.55 -8.92 16.17
CA ALA A 231 8.91 -8.42 16.38
C ALA A 231 9.01 -7.39 17.52
N GLN A 232 7.89 -6.88 18.05
CA GLN A 232 7.92 -5.85 19.10
C GLN A 232 8.16 -6.43 20.49
N THR A 233 9.03 -5.78 21.26
CA THR A 233 9.36 -6.15 22.66
C THR A 233 8.10 -6.20 23.55
N LYS A 234 7.14 -5.29 23.30
CA LYS A 234 5.89 -5.22 24.07
C LYS A 234 5.05 -6.49 23.99
N PHE A 235 5.16 -7.26 22.90
CA PHE A 235 4.38 -8.48 22.65
C PHE A 235 5.25 -9.74 22.70
N GLN A 236 6.36 -9.71 23.45
CA GLN A 236 7.36 -10.76 23.44
C GLN A 236 6.79 -12.14 23.79
N ASP A 237 5.80 -12.20 24.69
CA ASP A 237 5.28 -13.45 25.22
C ASP A 237 3.86 -13.79 24.77
N GLN A 238 3.12 -12.83 24.21
CA GLN A 238 1.73 -13.04 23.84
C GLN A 238 1.34 -12.31 22.55
N ARG A 239 0.74 -13.05 21.62
CA ARG A 239 0.08 -12.47 20.46
C ARG A 239 -1.36 -12.11 20.79
N ARG A 240 -1.79 -10.95 20.29
CA ARG A 240 -3.14 -10.45 20.48
C ARG A 240 -3.91 -10.46 19.15
N GLY A 241 -5.20 -10.78 19.22
CA GLY A 241 -6.07 -10.81 18.03
C GLY A 241 -6.55 -9.41 17.63
N MET A 242 -7.27 -9.35 16.49
CA MET A 242 -7.79 -8.11 15.91
C MET A 242 -8.66 -7.31 16.90
N VAL A 243 -9.64 -7.96 17.54
CA VAL A 243 -10.55 -7.31 18.48
C VAL A 243 -9.81 -6.67 19.65
N TRP A 244 -8.78 -7.33 20.14
CA TRP A 244 -7.94 -6.78 21.21
C TRP A 244 -7.23 -5.51 20.74
N HIS A 245 -6.63 -5.50 19.53
CA HIS A 245 -5.96 -4.33 18.98
C HIS A 245 -6.93 -3.16 18.80
N VAL A 246 -8.11 -3.41 18.25
CA VAL A 246 -9.17 -2.39 18.09
C VAL A 246 -9.53 -1.78 19.44
N ARG A 247 -9.81 -2.63 20.45
CA ARG A 247 -10.20 -2.18 21.79
C ARG A 247 -9.08 -1.45 22.52
N ASP A 248 -7.84 -1.92 22.43
CA ASP A 248 -6.66 -1.30 23.05
C ASP A 248 -6.38 0.07 22.42
N MET A 249 -6.46 0.18 21.09
CA MET A 249 -6.32 1.44 20.36
C MET A 249 -7.39 2.46 20.77
N TYR A 250 -8.65 2.03 20.76
CA TYR A 250 -9.76 2.90 21.12
C TYR A 250 -9.66 3.40 22.56
N ARG A 251 -9.33 2.52 23.50
CA ARG A 251 -9.23 2.86 24.93
C ARG A 251 -8.04 3.78 25.24
N LYS A 252 -6.89 3.58 24.59
CA LYS A 252 -5.64 4.31 24.92
C LYS A 252 -5.45 5.58 24.12
N GLU A 253 -5.91 5.59 22.87
CA GLU A 253 -5.58 6.63 21.91
C GLU A 253 -6.82 7.28 21.26
N GLY A 254 -8.01 6.68 21.46
CA GLY A 254 -9.28 7.13 20.88
C GLY A 254 -9.38 6.87 19.39
N VAL A 255 -10.40 7.46 18.74
CA VAL A 255 -10.70 7.27 17.30
C VAL A 255 -9.55 7.76 16.41
N ARG A 256 -8.81 8.78 16.82
CA ARG A 256 -7.67 9.34 16.06
C ARG A 256 -6.56 8.31 15.81
N ALA A 257 -6.46 7.26 16.63
CA ALA A 257 -5.48 6.19 16.46
C ALA A 257 -5.65 5.46 15.12
N PHE A 258 -6.89 5.29 14.65
CA PHE A 258 -7.21 4.58 13.43
C PHE A 258 -6.85 5.34 12.14
N PHE A 259 -6.48 6.62 12.27
CA PHE A 259 -6.08 7.47 11.15
C PHE A 259 -4.61 7.91 11.22
N LYS A 260 -3.84 7.35 12.16
CA LYS A 260 -2.40 7.66 12.28
C LYS A 260 -1.63 7.21 11.04
N GLY A 261 -0.87 8.15 10.46
CA GLY A 261 -0.09 7.90 9.26
C GLY A 261 -0.86 8.04 7.95
N MET A 262 -2.11 8.55 7.97
CA MET A 262 -2.88 8.78 6.75
C MET A 262 -2.26 9.88 5.87
N ALA A 263 -1.77 10.95 6.46
CA ALA A 263 -1.15 12.05 5.72
C ALA A 263 0.05 11.59 4.85
N PRO A 264 1.07 10.89 5.37
CA PRO A 264 2.16 10.37 4.53
C PRO A 264 1.68 9.35 3.50
N CYS A 265 0.61 8.59 3.78
CA CYS A 265 0.03 7.66 2.82
C CYS A 265 -0.57 8.38 1.61
N LEU A 266 -1.33 9.43 1.83
CA LEU A 266 -1.94 10.22 0.76
C LEU A 266 -0.90 11.07 0.01
N LEU A 267 0.02 11.72 0.75
CA LEU A 267 1.09 12.51 0.15
C LEU A 267 2.03 11.68 -0.73
N ARG A 268 2.22 10.40 -0.40
CA ARG A 268 3.06 9.49 -1.18
C ARG A 268 2.59 9.34 -2.63
N ALA A 269 1.31 9.41 -2.88
CA ALA A 269 0.74 9.18 -4.21
C ALA A 269 1.33 10.15 -5.26
N PHE A 270 1.53 11.41 -4.90
CA PHE A 270 2.04 12.42 -5.84
C PHE A 270 3.48 12.15 -6.29
N PRO A 271 4.50 12.07 -5.40
CA PRO A 271 5.87 11.85 -5.83
C PRO A 271 6.09 10.49 -6.50
N VAL A 272 5.36 9.46 -6.07
CA VAL A 272 5.47 8.12 -6.66
C VAL A 272 4.96 8.12 -8.09
N ASN A 273 3.76 8.65 -8.33
CA ASN A 273 3.19 8.68 -9.67
C ASN A 273 4.01 9.59 -10.61
N ALA A 274 4.49 10.74 -10.13
CA ALA A 274 5.34 11.62 -10.92
C ALA A 274 6.64 10.92 -11.35
N VAL A 275 7.32 10.24 -10.44
CA VAL A 275 8.56 9.51 -10.74
C VAL A 275 8.29 8.33 -11.69
N ILE A 276 7.23 7.56 -11.47
CA ILE A 276 6.86 6.44 -12.35
C ILE A 276 6.63 6.95 -13.78
N PHE A 277 5.85 8.02 -13.92
CA PHE A 277 5.54 8.58 -15.23
C PHE A 277 6.79 9.11 -15.96
N LEU A 278 7.59 9.94 -15.29
CA LEU A 278 8.82 10.49 -15.84
C LEU A 278 9.82 9.43 -16.28
N VAL A 279 10.05 8.42 -15.41
CA VAL A 279 11.00 7.35 -15.70
C VAL A 279 10.49 6.45 -16.83
N TYR A 280 9.19 6.16 -16.85
CA TYR A 280 8.56 5.38 -17.92
C TYR A 280 8.72 6.09 -19.27
N GLU A 281 8.37 7.37 -19.33
CA GLU A 281 8.46 8.18 -20.55
C GLU A 281 9.91 8.30 -21.04
N GLN A 282 10.85 8.61 -20.16
CA GLN A 282 12.27 8.68 -20.51
C GLN A 282 12.79 7.34 -21.04
N THR A 283 12.41 6.21 -20.41
CA THR A 283 12.84 4.89 -20.84
C THR A 283 12.24 4.50 -22.18
N MET A 284 10.99 4.88 -22.45
CA MET A 284 10.33 4.65 -23.73
C MET A 284 10.91 5.50 -24.86
N ASN A 285 11.35 6.73 -24.57
CA ASN A 285 11.93 7.64 -25.55
C ASN A 285 13.40 7.33 -25.88
N GLN A 286 14.12 6.56 -25.05
CA GLN A 286 15.46 6.09 -25.38
C GLN A 286 15.40 5.10 -26.54
N SER A 287 16.17 5.38 -27.61
CA SER A 287 16.41 4.43 -28.69
C SER A 287 17.33 3.33 -28.17
N TRP A 288 16.73 2.17 -27.87
CA TRP A 288 17.52 0.96 -27.60
C TRP A 288 18.05 0.42 -28.93
N VAL A 289 19.35 0.57 -29.14
CA VAL A 289 20.09 0.00 -30.30
C VAL A 289 20.25 -1.50 -30.06
#